data_b17a86334f0263029ed6d707ff13dcfa
#
_entry.id   b17a86334f0263029ed6d707ff13dcfa
#
_cell.length_a   1.000
_cell.length_b   1.000
_cell.length_c   1.000
_cell.angle_alpha   90.00
_cell.angle_beta   90.00
_cell.angle_gamma   90.00
#
_symmetry.space_group_name_H-M   'P 1'
#
loop_
_entity.id
_entity.type
_entity.pdbx_description
1 polymer ?
#
loop_
_entity_poly.entity_id
_entity_poly.type
_entity_poly.pdbx_seq_one_letter_code
_entity_poly.pdbx_strand_id
1 'polypeptide(L)'
;MLLFKKTILIIFVLALLIISGGWMYFNSLKPSYSGKIELSSVENETTVYFDDFGIPHIYAENQLDATIALGYVHAQERLWQMELMKRIAPGRLSEIFGKDMLKNDQFFVSLGIEENSKKTIDQLDKNSEVYKLAEAYISGINQFIENGPTPIEFTIIGIEKEKFELKDVYNILGYMGFSFAMAHKTDPLLSIIKEKLGTEYLKELNIDVNPNTTLIKN
;
A
#
# COMPACT_ATOMS: atom_id res chain seq x y z
N MET A 1 5.43 41.55 37.68
CA MET A 1 5.46 40.13 38.12
C MET A 1 4.13 39.40 37.90
N LEU A 2 2.97 39.96 38.22
CA LEU A 2 1.65 39.31 38.06
C LEU A 2 1.25 39.10 36.57
N LEU A 3 1.48 40.09 35.72
CA LEU A 3 1.24 40.00 34.28
C LEU A 3 2.10 38.90 33.63
N PHE A 4 3.37 38.81 33.94
CA PHE A 4 4.29 37.79 33.44
C PHE A 4 3.85 36.35 33.81
N LYS A 5 3.39 36.16 35.07
CA LYS A 5 2.83 34.86 35.51
C LYS A 5 1.54 34.50 34.76
N LYS A 6 0.67 35.47 34.48
CA LYS A 6 -0.56 35.25 33.69
C LYS A 6 -0.24 34.89 32.25
N THR A 7 0.74 35.57 31.62
CA THR A 7 1.17 35.25 30.25
C THR A 7 1.75 33.85 30.15
N ILE A 8 2.60 33.44 31.11
CA ILE A 8 3.13 32.06 31.16
C ILE A 8 1.99 31.04 31.30
N LEU A 9 1.03 31.31 32.18
CA LEU A 9 -0.12 30.40 32.36
C LEU A 9 -0.94 30.27 31.09
N ILE A 10 -1.19 31.35 30.36
CA ILE A 10 -1.93 31.33 29.08
C ILE A 10 -1.17 30.51 28.05
N ILE A 11 0.15 30.72 27.90
CA ILE A 11 0.99 29.95 26.98
C ILE A 11 0.96 28.46 27.33
N PHE A 12 1.05 28.15 28.63
CA PHE A 12 0.98 26.74 29.09
C PHE A 12 -0.36 26.10 28.79
N VAL A 13 -1.47 26.78 29.02
CA VAL A 13 -2.82 26.28 28.69
C VAL A 13 -2.98 26.10 27.19
N LEU A 14 -2.52 27.04 26.37
CA LEU A 14 -2.55 26.91 24.92
C LEU A 14 -1.71 25.71 24.42
N ALA A 15 -0.52 25.51 25.00
CA ALA A 15 0.32 24.37 24.68
C ALA A 15 -0.38 23.04 25.04
N LEU A 16 -1.03 22.96 26.20
CA LEU A 16 -1.82 21.76 26.58
C LEU A 16 -2.98 21.52 25.63
N LEU A 17 -3.68 22.57 25.20
CA LEU A 17 -4.79 22.42 24.23
C LEU A 17 -4.29 21.92 22.86
N ILE A 18 -3.15 22.43 22.37
CA ILE A 18 -2.54 21.98 21.12
C ILE A 18 -2.09 20.52 21.23
N ILE A 19 -1.43 20.15 22.33
CA ILE A 19 -0.97 18.78 22.55
C ILE A 19 -2.15 17.81 22.65
N SER A 20 -3.18 18.16 23.43
CA SER A 20 -4.37 17.31 23.58
C SER A 20 -5.16 17.20 22.28
N GLY A 21 -5.34 18.30 21.55
CA GLY A 21 -5.98 18.30 20.25
C GLY A 21 -5.20 17.47 19.22
N GLY A 22 -3.88 17.63 19.20
CA GLY A 22 -3.00 16.80 18.37
C GLY A 22 -3.11 15.32 18.71
N TRP A 23 -3.06 14.98 20.00
CA TRP A 23 -3.22 13.58 20.44
C TRP A 23 -4.57 12.98 20.03
N MET A 24 -5.65 13.73 20.22
CA MET A 24 -7.00 13.29 19.78
C MET A 24 -7.06 13.10 18.27
N TYR A 25 -6.49 14.02 17.49
CA TYR A 25 -6.43 13.92 16.04
C TYR A 25 -5.65 12.67 15.60
N PHE A 26 -4.42 12.47 16.10
CA PHE A 26 -3.63 11.28 15.75
C PHE A 26 -4.30 9.97 16.19
N ASN A 27 -5.01 9.99 17.31
CA ASN A 27 -5.73 8.81 17.77
C ASN A 27 -6.95 8.49 16.89
N SER A 28 -7.60 9.50 16.31
CA SER A 28 -8.73 9.31 15.37
C SER A 28 -8.31 8.75 14.01
N LEU A 29 -7.02 8.83 13.66
CA LEU A 29 -6.47 8.25 12.41
C LEU A 29 -6.17 6.76 12.53
N LYS A 30 -6.17 6.19 13.73
CA LYS A 30 -5.88 4.78 13.95
C LYS A 30 -7.05 3.92 13.52
N PRO A 31 -6.79 2.82 12.78
CA PRO A 31 -7.81 1.83 12.50
C PRO A 31 -8.28 1.12 13.78
N SER A 32 -9.46 0.52 13.74
CA SER A 32 -9.99 -0.29 14.84
C SER A 32 -9.60 -1.75 14.65
N TYR A 33 -9.03 -2.35 15.70
CA TYR A 33 -8.66 -3.78 15.72
C TYR A 33 -9.62 -4.61 16.58
N SER A 34 -10.72 -4.04 17.02
CA SER A 34 -11.70 -4.75 17.85
C SER A 34 -13.09 -4.18 17.62
N GLY A 35 -14.11 -5.03 17.82
CA GLY A 35 -15.50 -4.67 17.65
C GLY A 35 -16.14 -5.33 16.44
N LYS A 36 -17.31 -4.85 16.05
CA LYS A 36 -18.04 -5.33 14.86
C LYS A 36 -18.10 -4.23 13.83
N ILE A 37 -17.88 -4.60 12.58
CA ILE A 37 -17.96 -3.73 11.42
C ILE A 37 -18.97 -4.35 10.46
N GLU A 38 -19.94 -3.57 10.00
CA GLU A 38 -20.90 -4.00 9.00
C GLU A 38 -20.35 -3.69 7.60
N LEU A 39 -20.15 -4.74 6.81
CA LEU A 39 -19.73 -4.65 5.42
C LEU A 39 -20.89 -5.10 4.54
N SER A 40 -21.34 -4.21 3.64
CA SER A 40 -22.56 -4.43 2.84
C SER A 40 -22.47 -5.61 1.86
N SER A 41 -21.24 -6.06 1.53
CA SER A 41 -21.01 -7.13 0.56
C SER A 41 -20.74 -8.49 1.20
N VAL A 42 -20.66 -8.58 2.54
CA VAL A 42 -20.42 -9.84 3.25
C VAL A 42 -21.77 -10.49 3.54
N GLU A 43 -21.93 -11.76 3.17
CA GLU A 43 -23.17 -12.51 3.35
C GLU A 43 -23.25 -13.16 4.73
N ASN A 44 -22.12 -13.66 5.25
CA ASN A 44 -22.05 -14.38 6.52
C ASN A 44 -21.06 -13.71 7.48
N GLU A 45 -21.28 -13.93 8.79
CA GLU A 45 -20.38 -13.39 9.82
C GLU A 45 -18.95 -13.90 9.59
N THR A 46 -18.02 -12.97 9.40
CA THR A 46 -16.61 -13.25 9.16
C THR A 46 -15.80 -12.71 10.34
N THR A 47 -14.96 -13.56 10.94
CA THR A 47 -14.09 -13.16 12.05
C THR A 47 -12.67 -12.91 11.57
N VAL A 48 -12.11 -11.77 11.99
CA VAL A 48 -10.69 -11.45 11.77
C VAL A 48 -10.00 -11.37 13.13
N TYR A 49 -8.99 -12.18 13.30
CA TYR A 49 -8.16 -12.20 14.52
C TYR A 49 -6.73 -11.79 14.15
N PHE A 50 -6.17 -10.83 14.88
CA PHE A 50 -4.78 -10.43 14.73
C PHE A 50 -3.94 -11.12 15.81
N ASP A 51 -2.87 -11.81 15.40
CA ASP A 51 -1.95 -12.45 16.32
C ASP A 51 -0.96 -11.44 16.95
N ASP A 52 -0.05 -11.94 17.80
CA ASP A 52 0.96 -11.12 18.49
C ASP A 52 1.97 -10.44 17.53
N PHE A 53 2.02 -10.88 16.27
CA PHE A 53 2.86 -10.30 15.20
C PHE A 53 2.07 -9.34 14.31
N GLY A 54 0.78 -9.14 14.60
CA GLY A 54 -0.12 -8.31 13.79
C GLY A 54 -0.54 -8.97 12.47
N ILE A 55 -0.42 -10.28 12.35
CA ILE A 55 -0.86 -11.03 11.16
C ILE A 55 -2.36 -11.28 11.29
N PRO A 56 -3.18 -10.87 10.30
CA PRO A 56 -4.60 -11.12 10.31
C PRO A 56 -4.92 -12.57 9.90
N HIS A 57 -5.69 -13.26 10.74
CA HIS A 57 -6.26 -14.57 10.47
C HIS A 57 -7.75 -14.40 10.19
N ILE A 58 -8.20 -14.74 8.99
CA ILE A 58 -9.56 -14.54 8.52
C ILE A 58 -10.31 -15.89 8.53
N TYR A 59 -11.44 -15.95 9.22
CA TYR A 59 -12.32 -17.10 9.31
C TYR A 59 -13.68 -16.73 8.73
N ALA A 60 -14.06 -17.35 7.62
CA ALA A 60 -15.31 -17.11 6.90
C ALA A 60 -15.93 -18.44 6.44
N GLU A 61 -17.22 -18.46 6.19
CA GLU A 61 -17.95 -19.63 5.72
C GLU A 61 -17.72 -19.89 4.22
N ASN A 62 -17.38 -18.84 3.45
CA ASN A 62 -17.12 -18.93 2.02
C ASN A 62 -15.93 -18.06 1.60
N GLN A 63 -15.41 -18.33 0.41
CA GLN A 63 -14.22 -17.66 -0.11
C GLN A 63 -14.46 -16.20 -0.48
N LEU A 64 -15.67 -15.84 -0.91
CA LEU A 64 -15.99 -14.45 -1.25
C LEU A 64 -15.97 -13.56 -0.01
N ASP A 65 -16.63 -13.98 1.08
CA ASP A 65 -16.61 -13.26 2.36
C ASP A 65 -15.18 -13.11 2.90
N ALA A 66 -14.38 -14.20 2.83
CA ALA A 66 -12.97 -14.15 3.21
C ALA A 66 -12.19 -13.13 2.38
N THR A 67 -12.47 -13.06 1.08
CA THR A 67 -11.76 -12.16 0.14
C THR A 67 -12.17 -10.70 0.34
N ILE A 68 -13.44 -10.43 0.65
CA ILE A 68 -13.91 -9.09 1.03
C ILE A 68 -13.22 -8.64 2.32
N ALA A 69 -13.20 -9.50 3.35
CA ALA A 69 -12.52 -9.20 4.60
C ALA A 69 -11.02 -8.96 4.39
N LEU A 70 -10.36 -9.74 3.53
CA LEU A 70 -8.96 -9.54 3.16
C LEU A 70 -8.74 -8.17 2.52
N GLY A 71 -9.59 -7.77 1.58
CA GLY A 71 -9.51 -6.45 0.94
C GLY A 71 -9.65 -5.31 1.95
N TYR A 72 -10.62 -5.43 2.85
CA TYR A 72 -10.83 -4.44 3.92
C TYR A 72 -9.61 -4.32 4.85
N VAL A 73 -9.11 -5.44 5.35
CA VAL A 73 -7.95 -5.47 6.26
C VAL A 73 -6.69 -4.98 5.55
N HIS A 74 -6.48 -5.36 4.29
CA HIS A 74 -5.34 -4.88 3.52
C HIS A 74 -5.36 -3.36 3.35
N ALA A 75 -6.52 -2.79 3.03
CA ALA A 75 -6.68 -1.34 2.96
C ALA A 75 -6.49 -0.68 4.34
N GLN A 76 -7.01 -1.29 5.40
CA GLN A 76 -6.82 -0.80 6.77
C GLN A 76 -5.33 -0.66 7.13
N GLU A 77 -4.50 -1.62 6.74
CA GLU A 77 -3.10 -1.68 7.11
C GLU A 77 -2.18 -0.94 6.11
N ARG A 78 -2.58 -0.84 4.84
CA ARG A 78 -1.65 -0.49 3.77
C ARG A 78 -2.21 0.48 2.73
N LEU A 79 -3.31 1.21 3.01
CA LEU A 79 -3.97 2.04 1.99
C LEU A 79 -3.01 3.02 1.30
N TRP A 80 -2.11 3.65 2.05
CA TRP A 80 -1.13 4.56 1.45
C TRP A 80 -0.18 3.86 0.47
N GLN A 81 0.37 2.71 0.85
CA GLN A 81 1.23 1.93 -0.04
C GLN A 81 0.45 1.44 -1.27
N MET A 82 -0.81 1.05 -1.10
CA MET A 82 -1.68 0.64 -2.20
C MET A 82 -1.93 1.80 -3.16
N GLU A 83 -2.16 3.02 -2.65
CA GLU A 83 -2.32 4.23 -3.46
C GLU A 83 -1.07 4.54 -4.29
N LEU A 84 0.12 4.41 -3.69
CA LEU A 84 1.37 4.58 -4.43
C LEU A 84 1.52 3.55 -5.56
N MET A 85 1.28 2.27 -5.26
CA MET A 85 1.36 1.19 -6.26
C MET A 85 0.37 1.39 -7.40
N LYS A 86 -0.86 1.83 -7.10
CA LYS A 86 -1.89 2.18 -8.06
C LYS A 86 -1.43 3.26 -9.05
N ARG A 87 -0.57 4.21 -8.61
CA ARG A 87 -0.08 5.34 -9.43
C ARG A 87 1.17 5.02 -10.24
N ILE A 88 1.98 4.04 -9.83
CA ILE A 88 3.25 3.74 -10.49
C ILE A 88 3.05 3.27 -11.94
N ALA A 89 2.26 2.22 -12.13
CA ALA A 89 2.11 1.58 -13.43
C ALA A 89 1.50 2.50 -14.52
N PRO A 90 0.47 3.32 -14.23
CA PRO A 90 -0.05 4.28 -15.18
C PRO A 90 0.80 5.56 -15.32
N GLY A 91 1.91 5.70 -14.56
CA GLY A 91 2.78 6.87 -14.63
C GLY A 91 2.14 8.13 -14.05
N ARG A 92 1.62 8.06 -12.83
CA ARG A 92 0.88 9.13 -12.14
C ARG A 92 1.53 9.60 -10.84
N LEU A 93 2.80 9.26 -10.59
CA LEU A 93 3.50 9.68 -9.37
C LEU A 93 3.72 11.19 -9.31
N SER A 94 3.93 11.84 -10.46
CA SER A 94 4.13 13.29 -10.53
C SER A 94 2.91 14.10 -10.10
N GLU A 95 1.71 13.52 -10.11
CA GLU A 95 0.49 14.18 -9.61
C GLU A 95 0.61 14.50 -8.10
N ILE A 96 1.33 13.68 -7.35
CA ILE A 96 1.46 13.81 -5.90
C ILE A 96 2.86 14.26 -5.44
N PHE A 97 3.92 13.92 -6.19
CA PHE A 97 5.30 14.24 -5.82
C PHE A 97 5.94 15.32 -6.72
N GLY A 98 5.19 15.83 -7.71
CA GLY A 98 5.63 16.91 -8.56
C GLY A 98 6.62 16.50 -9.66
N LYS A 99 7.28 17.51 -10.24
CA LYS A 99 8.06 17.39 -11.48
C LYS A 99 9.22 16.40 -11.44
N ASP A 100 9.75 16.11 -10.28
CA ASP A 100 10.90 15.20 -10.12
C ASP A 100 10.53 13.76 -10.49
N MET A 101 9.24 13.40 -10.44
CA MET A 101 8.74 12.09 -10.84
C MET A 101 8.38 11.98 -12.33
N LEU A 102 8.40 13.06 -13.11
CA LEU A 102 7.99 13.03 -14.52
C LEU A 102 8.77 12.01 -15.37
N LYS A 103 10.07 11.82 -15.12
CA LYS A 103 10.87 10.83 -15.86
C LYS A 103 10.44 9.40 -15.54
N ASN A 104 10.10 9.14 -14.29
CA ASN A 104 9.56 7.85 -13.87
C ASN A 104 8.20 7.59 -14.51
N ASP A 105 7.31 8.58 -14.50
CA ASP A 105 6.00 8.48 -15.11
C ASP A 105 6.10 8.22 -16.62
N GLN A 106 6.93 8.97 -17.33
CA GLN A 106 7.20 8.76 -18.76
C GLN A 106 7.72 7.34 -19.05
N PHE A 107 8.61 6.83 -18.20
CA PHE A 107 9.13 5.48 -18.32
C PHE A 107 8.01 4.43 -18.19
N PHE A 108 7.20 4.51 -17.12
CA PHE A 108 6.12 3.54 -16.91
C PHE A 108 5.02 3.63 -17.98
N VAL A 109 4.65 4.83 -18.40
CA VAL A 109 3.73 5.04 -19.54
C VAL A 109 4.28 4.36 -20.81
N SER A 110 5.60 4.47 -21.07
CA SER A 110 6.21 3.85 -22.26
C SER A 110 6.19 2.31 -22.24
N LEU A 111 6.06 1.69 -21.06
CA LEU A 111 5.90 0.23 -20.94
C LEU A 111 4.50 -0.26 -21.36
N GLY A 112 3.50 0.63 -21.42
CA GLY A 112 2.16 0.31 -21.86
C GLY A 112 1.39 -0.63 -20.90
N ILE A 113 1.76 -0.65 -19.61
CA ILE A 113 1.14 -1.54 -18.62
C ILE A 113 -0.35 -1.25 -18.49
N GLU A 114 -0.74 0.02 -18.34
CA GLU A 114 -2.15 0.40 -18.20
C GLU A 114 -2.98 0.03 -19.43
N GLU A 115 -2.44 0.25 -20.63
CA GLU A 115 -3.12 -0.12 -21.86
C GLU A 115 -3.33 -1.63 -21.98
N ASN A 116 -2.31 -2.41 -21.60
CA ASN A 116 -2.41 -3.87 -21.57
C ASN A 116 -3.40 -4.36 -20.50
N SER A 117 -3.42 -3.72 -19.33
CA SER A 117 -4.38 -4.01 -18.26
C SER A 117 -5.81 -3.82 -18.74
N LYS A 118 -6.11 -2.71 -19.41
CA LYS A 118 -7.43 -2.44 -20.01
C LYS A 118 -7.83 -3.53 -21.02
N LYS A 119 -6.95 -3.88 -21.96
CA LYS A 119 -7.19 -4.94 -22.94
C LYS A 119 -7.45 -6.30 -22.29
N THR A 120 -6.70 -6.61 -21.21
CA THR A 120 -6.88 -7.87 -20.47
C THR A 120 -8.25 -7.91 -19.81
N ILE A 121 -8.66 -6.82 -19.16
CA ILE A 121 -9.96 -6.73 -18.47
C ILE A 121 -11.13 -6.86 -19.44
N ASP A 122 -11.03 -6.26 -20.62
CA ASP A 122 -12.06 -6.35 -21.66
C ASP A 122 -12.30 -7.79 -22.15
N GLN A 123 -11.31 -8.67 -21.99
CA GLN A 123 -11.36 -10.09 -22.39
C GLN A 123 -11.72 -11.02 -21.23
N LEU A 124 -11.87 -10.53 -20.00
CA LEU A 124 -12.19 -11.38 -18.86
C LEU A 124 -13.61 -11.91 -18.91
N ASP A 125 -13.74 -13.20 -18.62
CA ASP A 125 -15.06 -13.78 -18.32
C ASP A 125 -15.51 -13.30 -16.93
N LYS A 126 -16.53 -12.44 -16.92
CA LYS A 126 -17.13 -11.89 -15.70
C LYS A 126 -17.80 -12.94 -14.82
N ASN A 127 -18.08 -14.14 -15.35
CA ASN A 127 -18.64 -15.26 -14.59
C ASN A 127 -17.55 -16.12 -13.96
N SER A 128 -16.29 -15.92 -14.34
CA SER A 128 -15.17 -16.68 -13.77
C SER A 128 -15.02 -16.44 -12.27
N GLU A 129 -14.57 -17.45 -11.55
CA GLU A 129 -14.27 -17.36 -10.13
C GLU A 129 -13.21 -16.28 -9.84
N VAL A 130 -12.18 -16.20 -10.68
CA VAL A 130 -11.10 -15.23 -10.55
C VAL A 130 -11.63 -13.79 -10.64
N TYR A 131 -12.55 -13.51 -11.58
CA TYR A 131 -13.18 -12.19 -11.69
C TYR A 131 -13.99 -11.85 -10.42
N LYS A 132 -14.81 -12.81 -9.95
CA LYS A 132 -15.63 -12.61 -8.74
C LYS A 132 -14.77 -12.38 -7.49
N LEU A 133 -13.66 -13.10 -7.35
CA LEU A 133 -12.72 -12.88 -6.25
C LEU A 133 -12.03 -11.52 -6.33
N ALA A 134 -11.64 -11.07 -7.53
CA ALA A 134 -11.05 -9.74 -7.70
C ALA A 134 -12.05 -8.62 -7.34
N GLU A 135 -13.31 -8.72 -7.77
CA GLU A 135 -14.36 -7.78 -7.39
C GLU A 135 -14.64 -7.80 -5.88
N ALA A 136 -14.67 -8.98 -5.27
CA ALA A 136 -14.84 -9.14 -3.82
C ALA A 136 -13.71 -8.44 -3.04
N TYR A 137 -12.47 -8.63 -3.47
CA TYR A 137 -11.30 -7.97 -2.87
C TYR A 137 -11.40 -6.45 -2.99
N ILE A 138 -11.72 -5.93 -4.17
CA ILE A 138 -11.90 -4.50 -4.43
C ILE A 138 -13.06 -3.94 -3.60
N SER A 139 -14.15 -4.68 -3.48
CA SER A 139 -15.28 -4.29 -2.63
C SER A 139 -14.85 -4.09 -1.17
N GLY A 140 -14.04 -4.99 -0.62
CA GLY A 140 -13.47 -4.84 0.72
C GLY A 140 -12.62 -3.59 0.88
N ILE A 141 -11.71 -3.34 -0.08
CA ILE A 141 -10.87 -2.12 -0.12
C ILE A 141 -11.76 -0.88 -0.11
N ASN A 142 -12.73 -0.82 -1.01
CA ASN A 142 -13.58 0.36 -1.19
C ASN A 142 -14.46 0.64 0.03
N GLN A 143 -14.92 -0.38 0.74
CA GLN A 143 -15.64 -0.21 2.00
C GLN A 143 -14.76 0.39 3.10
N PHE A 144 -13.45 0.03 3.16
CA PHE A 144 -12.54 0.73 4.06
C PHE A 144 -12.28 2.18 3.61
N ILE A 145 -12.14 2.44 2.32
CA ILE A 145 -11.98 3.79 1.78
C ILE A 145 -13.17 4.68 2.17
N GLU A 146 -14.38 4.17 2.11
CA GLU A 146 -15.60 4.90 2.45
C GLU A 146 -15.76 5.14 3.96
N ASN A 147 -15.51 4.13 4.77
CA ASN A 147 -15.90 4.12 6.18
C ASN A 147 -14.71 4.20 7.16
N GLY A 148 -13.51 3.85 6.71
CA GLY A 148 -12.32 3.84 7.54
C GLY A 148 -11.65 5.20 7.67
N PRO A 149 -10.75 5.34 8.67
CA PRO A 149 -9.99 6.56 8.84
C PRO A 149 -9.10 6.84 7.62
N THR A 150 -8.76 8.11 7.41
CA THR A 150 -7.84 8.51 6.35
C THR A 150 -6.41 8.47 6.89
N PRO A 151 -5.49 7.68 6.29
CA PRO A 151 -4.09 7.68 6.68
C PRO A 151 -3.49 9.08 6.59
N ILE A 152 -2.58 9.41 7.52
CA ILE A 152 -2.03 10.76 7.65
C ILE A 152 -1.29 11.22 6.39
N GLU A 153 -0.72 10.31 5.63
CA GLU A 153 0.01 10.59 4.40
C GLU A 153 -0.88 11.31 3.37
N PHE A 154 -2.15 10.92 3.27
CA PHE A 154 -3.10 11.59 2.37
C PHE A 154 -3.29 13.06 2.76
N THR A 155 -3.39 13.34 4.06
CA THR A 155 -3.52 14.71 4.57
C THR A 155 -2.25 15.53 4.32
N ILE A 156 -1.06 14.94 4.54
CA ILE A 156 0.23 15.62 4.36
C ILE A 156 0.46 15.96 2.88
N ILE A 157 0.13 15.04 1.98
CA ILE A 157 0.28 15.24 0.54
C ILE A 157 -0.84 16.12 -0.03
N GLY A 158 -2.00 16.18 0.63
CA GLY A 158 -3.15 16.98 0.19
C GLY A 158 -3.99 16.32 -0.89
N ILE A 159 -4.10 14.98 -0.84
CA ILE A 159 -4.94 14.20 -1.76
C ILE A 159 -6.08 13.51 -1.02
N GLU A 160 -7.14 13.18 -1.74
CA GLU A 160 -8.27 12.41 -1.23
C GLU A 160 -8.08 10.91 -1.50
N LYS A 161 -8.79 10.07 -0.72
CA LYS A 161 -8.88 8.64 -0.99
C LYS A 161 -9.73 8.40 -2.24
N GLU A 162 -9.18 7.71 -3.22
CA GLU A 162 -9.89 7.33 -4.44
C GLU A 162 -10.23 5.84 -4.40
N LYS A 163 -11.43 5.47 -4.90
CA LYS A 163 -11.83 4.07 -5.03
C LYS A 163 -10.87 3.29 -5.93
N PHE A 164 -10.71 2.02 -5.59
CA PHE A 164 -10.00 1.06 -6.41
C PHE A 164 -10.95 0.45 -7.45
N GLU A 165 -10.42 0.26 -8.62
CA GLU A 165 -11.08 -0.41 -9.74
C GLU A 165 -10.28 -1.65 -10.16
N LEU A 166 -10.89 -2.53 -10.95
CA LEU A 166 -10.22 -3.74 -11.44
C LEU A 166 -8.94 -3.43 -12.23
N LYS A 167 -8.93 -2.31 -12.97
CA LYS A 167 -7.73 -1.85 -13.70
C LYS A 167 -6.53 -1.60 -12.77
N ASP A 168 -6.77 -1.14 -11.53
CA ASP A 168 -5.70 -0.83 -10.59
C ASP A 168 -5.02 -2.11 -10.11
N VAL A 169 -5.79 -3.18 -9.89
CA VAL A 169 -5.26 -4.51 -9.55
C VAL A 169 -4.40 -5.04 -10.70
N TYR A 170 -4.87 -4.96 -11.95
CA TYR A 170 -4.10 -5.40 -13.12
C TYR A 170 -2.88 -4.53 -13.40
N ASN A 171 -2.94 -3.23 -13.14
CA ASN A 171 -1.80 -2.34 -13.21
C ASN A 171 -0.72 -2.73 -12.20
N ILE A 172 -1.11 -3.05 -10.96
CA ILE A 172 -0.19 -3.53 -9.91
C ILE A 172 0.43 -4.88 -10.32
N LEU A 173 -0.36 -5.81 -10.84
CA LEU A 173 0.15 -7.10 -11.34
C LEU A 173 1.16 -6.89 -12.49
N GLY A 174 0.87 -5.99 -13.43
CA GLY A 174 1.78 -5.65 -14.52
C GLY A 174 3.08 -5.03 -14.02
N TYR A 175 3.02 -4.13 -13.04
CA TYR A 175 4.18 -3.57 -12.36
C TYR A 175 5.02 -4.64 -11.64
N MET A 176 4.37 -5.54 -10.91
CA MET A 176 5.06 -6.65 -10.25
C MET A 176 5.77 -7.55 -11.26
N GLY A 177 5.09 -7.91 -12.36
CA GLY A 177 5.70 -8.69 -13.45
C GLY A 177 6.93 -8.01 -14.04
N PHE A 178 6.87 -6.68 -14.27
CA PHE A 178 8.01 -5.89 -14.69
C PHE A 178 9.15 -5.92 -13.65
N SER A 179 8.84 -5.73 -12.37
CA SER A 179 9.82 -5.72 -11.28
C SER A 179 10.58 -7.06 -11.17
N PHE A 180 9.87 -8.19 -11.28
CA PHE A 180 10.51 -9.51 -11.31
C PHE A 180 11.34 -9.73 -12.59
N ALA A 181 10.88 -9.24 -13.73
CA ALA A 181 11.64 -9.35 -14.99
C ALA A 181 12.97 -8.57 -14.95
N MET A 182 13.05 -7.48 -14.20
CA MET A 182 14.29 -6.72 -14.03
C MET A 182 15.35 -7.51 -13.26
N ALA A 183 14.99 -8.29 -12.26
CA ALA A 183 15.92 -9.15 -11.54
C ALA A 183 16.60 -10.18 -12.49
N HIS A 184 15.87 -10.74 -13.44
CA HIS A 184 16.44 -11.66 -14.44
C HIS A 184 17.51 -11.01 -15.35
N LYS A 185 17.50 -9.69 -15.50
CA LYS A 185 18.55 -8.97 -16.29
C LYS A 185 19.79 -8.67 -15.45
N THR A 186 19.60 -8.35 -14.18
CA THR A 186 20.69 -7.91 -13.30
C THR A 186 21.41 -9.06 -12.63
N ASP A 187 20.71 -10.06 -12.13
CA ASP A 187 21.28 -11.14 -11.33
C ASP A 187 22.30 -12.01 -12.10
N PRO A 188 22.03 -12.45 -13.35
CA PRO A 188 23.03 -13.17 -14.13
C PRO A 188 24.30 -12.35 -14.39
N LEU A 189 24.14 -11.04 -14.68
CA LEU A 189 25.26 -10.16 -14.90
C LEU A 189 26.12 -9.98 -13.65
N LEU A 190 25.50 -9.77 -12.50
CA LEU A 190 26.17 -9.66 -11.21
C LEU A 190 26.87 -10.96 -10.83
N SER A 191 26.26 -12.10 -11.10
CA SER A 191 26.87 -13.43 -10.89
C SER A 191 28.13 -13.62 -11.74
N ILE A 192 28.09 -13.23 -13.04
CA ILE A 192 29.24 -13.27 -13.93
C ILE A 192 30.36 -12.31 -13.48
N ILE A 193 30.01 -11.09 -13.05
CA ILE A 193 30.95 -10.12 -12.53
C ILE A 193 31.64 -10.67 -11.28
N LYS A 194 30.85 -11.24 -10.34
CA LYS A 194 31.39 -11.85 -9.11
C LYS A 194 32.35 -13.00 -9.42
N GLU A 195 31.98 -13.87 -10.37
CA GLU A 195 32.82 -15.01 -10.78
C GLU A 195 34.13 -14.58 -11.43
N LYS A 196 34.07 -13.60 -12.34
CA LYS A 196 35.24 -13.18 -13.13
C LYS A 196 36.12 -12.15 -12.44
N LEU A 197 35.56 -11.24 -11.66
CA LEU A 197 36.26 -10.08 -11.10
C LEU A 197 36.30 -10.09 -9.57
N GLY A 198 35.60 -11.02 -8.93
CA GLY A 198 35.57 -11.17 -7.48
C GLY A 198 34.54 -10.27 -6.77
N THR A 199 34.29 -10.59 -5.50
CA THR A 199 33.30 -9.89 -4.67
C THR A 199 33.68 -8.43 -4.40
N GLU A 200 34.99 -8.12 -4.36
CA GLU A 200 35.46 -6.76 -4.10
C GLU A 200 35.05 -5.80 -5.25
N TYR A 201 34.99 -6.31 -6.48
CA TYR A 201 34.56 -5.49 -7.61
C TYR A 201 33.08 -5.11 -7.52
N LEU A 202 32.23 -5.96 -6.91
CA LEU A 202 30.82 -5.63 -6.66
C LEU A 202 30.68 -4.47 -5.66
N LYS A 203 31.57 -4.37 -4.69
CA LYS A 203 31.62 -3.25 -3.73
C LYS A 203 31.98 -1.94 -4.42
N GLU A 204 32.94 -1.96 -5.35
CA GLU A 204 33.29 -0.77 -6.14
C GLU A 204 32.12 -0.28 -7.00
N LEU A 205 31.23 -1.19 -7.43
CA LEU A 205 29.98 -0.86 -8.12
C LEU A 205 28.86 -0.39 -7.17
N ASN A 206 29.18 -0.22 -5.88
CA ASN A 206 28.21 0.14 -4.83
C ASN A 206 27.08 -0.88 -4.66
N ILE A 207 27.33 -2.14 -5.00
CA ILE A 207 26.42 -3.26 -4.82
C ILE A 207 26.81 -3.92 -3.50
N ASP A 208 26.11 -3.52 -2.43
CA ASP A 208 26.38 -4.02 -1.09
C ASP A 208 25.78 -5.42 -0.92
N VAL A 209 26.67 -6.41 -0.82
CA VAL A 209 26.30 -7.76 -0.41
C VAL A 209 26.37 -7.79 1.12
N ASN A 210 25.24 -7.57 1.77
CA ASN A 210 25.17 -7.66 3.22
C ASN A 210 25.56 -9.08 3.69
N PRO A 211 26.72 -9.26 4.37
CA PRO A 211 27.17 -10.58 4.80
C PRO A 211 26.26 -11.24 5.85
N ASN A 212 25.37 -10.45 6.47
CA ASN A 212 24.41 -10.91 7.48
C ASN A 212 23.04 -11.28 6.88
N THR A 213 22.91 -11.26 5.55
CA THR A 213 21.67 -11.68 4.91
C THR A 213 21.43 -13.17 5.17
N THR A 214 20.24 -13.51 5.64
CA THR A 214 19.83 -14.90 5.79
C THR A 214 19.71 -15.55 4.42
N LEU A 215 20.60 -16.50 4.14
CA LEU A 215 20.56 -17.29 2.91
C LEU A 215 19.76 -18.57 3.15
N ILE A 216 18.90 -18.91 2.20
CA ILE A 216 18.31 -20.25 2.14
C ILE A 216 19.45 -21.22 1.80
N LYS A 217 19.84 -22.05 2.77
CA LYS A 217 20.82 -23.12 2.56
C LYS A 217 20.13 -24.24 1.79
N ASN A 218 20.69 -24.61 0.64
CA ASN A 218 20.29 -25.79 -0.11
C ASN A 218 20.59 -27.06 0.69
#